data_f2f6e38a9014cc3491f105a6866d7350
#
_entry.id   f2f6e38a9014cc3491f105a6866d7350
#
_cell.length_a   1.000
_cell.length_b   1.000
_cell.length_c   1.000
_cell.angle_alpha   90.00
_cell.angle_beta   90.00
_cell.angle_gamma   90.00
#
_symmetry.space_group_name_H-M   'P 1'
#
loop_
_entity.id
_entity.type
_entity.pdbx_description
1 polymer ?
#
loop_
_entity_poly.entity_id
_entity_poly.type
_entity_poly.pdbx_seq_one_letter_code
_entity_poly.pdbx_strand_id
1 'polypeptide(L)'
;AHPIVDSLLCTQGEWLHHLLHAFNKGDIHKYEQLVAQYEQQLAGQPILVQHVDRMKEKISILCLIELIFARQAIDRSVPLSAIAETTKVGLDMVRPTTAPPPHDARRTINALTLMDDCLQVELLVMKALSLKLLKGKIDQLNQTFNVTWVQSRVLSL
;
A
#
# COMPACT_ATOMS: atom_id res chain seq x y z
N ALA A 1 21.79 -4.10 -2.77
CA ALA A 1 21.54 -3.66 -1.40
C ALA A 1 22.65 -2.71 -0.96
N HIS A 2 22.35 -1.74 -0.10
CA HIS A 2 23.37 -0.80 0.36
C HIS A 2 24.19 -1.46 1.48
N PRO A 3 25.55 -1.38 1.47
CA PRO A 3 26.40 -2.08 2.45
C PRO A 3 26.01 -1.83 3.93
N ILE A 4 25.50 -0.62 4.23
CA ILE A 4 25.02 -0.27 5.57
C ILE A 4 23.76 -1.07 5.95
N VAL A 5 22.88 -1.38 5.00
CA VAL A 5 21.68 -2.19 5.27
C VAL A 5 22.06 -3.65 5.47
N ASP A 6 23.04 -4.14 4.71
CA ASP A 6 23.53 -5.52 4.85
C ASP A 6 24.28 -5.73 6.16
N SER A 7 24.89 -4.69 6.75
CA SER A 7 25.53 -4.78 8.08
C SER A 7 24.54 -4.98 9.23
N LEU A 8 23.22 -4.78 9.00
CA LEU A 8 22.20 -5.10 10.01
C LEU A 8 21.92 -6.60 10.11
N LEU A 9 22.33 -7.38 9.12
CA LEU A 9 22.24 -8.85 9.18
C LEU A 9 23.14 -9.36 10.33
N CYS A 10 22.68 -10.38 11.02
CA CYS A 10 23.35 -10.96 12.19
C CYS A 10 23.45 -10.01 13.40
N THR A 11 22.68 -8.93 13.46
CA THR A 11 22.56 -8.05 14.63
C THR A 11 21.13 -8.07 15.18
N GLN A 12 20.92 -7.44 16.33
CA GLN A 12 19.56 -7.24 16.87
C GLN A 12 18.66 -6.41 15.94
N GLY A 13 19.22 -5.79 14.89
CA GLY A 13 18.54 -5.00 13.87
C GLY A 13 18.12 -5.77 12.63
N GLU A 14 18.23 -7.09 12.61
CA GLU A 14 17.87 -7.92 11.42
C GLU A 14 16.41 -7.74 11.00
N TRP A 15 15.49 -7.58 11.95
CA TRP A 15 14.09 -7.27 11.66
C TRP A 15 13.92 -5.99 10.84
N LEU A 16 14.77 -4.98 11.11
CA LEU A 16 14.74 -3.71 10.36
C LEU A 16 15.24 -3.90 8.93
N HIS A 17 16.23 -4.76 8.71
CA HIS A 17 16.68 -5.15 7.38
C HIS A 17 15.54 -5.77 6.57
N HIS A 18 14.82 -6.73 7.16
CA HIS A 18 13.67 -7.37 6.49
C HIS A 18 12.55 -6.37 6.19
N LEU A 19 12.27 -5.46 7.13
CA LEU A 19 11.27 -4.41 6.96
C LEU A 19 11.66 -3.48 5.79
N LEU A 20 12.89 -2.99 5.75
CA LEU A 20 13.40 -2.14 4.66
C LEU A 20 13.35 -2.84 3.31
N HIS A 21 13.64 -4.15 3.28
CA HIS A 21 13.58 -4.94 2.06
C HIS A 21 12.15 -5.10 1.54
N ALA A 22 11.17 -5.32 2.44
CA ALA A 22 9.75 -5.35 2.09
C ALA A 22 9.28 -4.00 1.54
N PHE A 23 9.69 -2.89 2.16
CA PHE A 23 9.45 -1.54 1.64
C PHE A 23 10.06 -1.32 0.27
N ASN A 24 11.30 -1.75 0.05
CA ASN A 24 11.97 -1.56 -1.23
C ASN A 24 11.31 -2.37 -2.36
N LYS A 25 10.74 -3.52 -2.06
CA LYS A 25 9.95 -4.31 -3.01
C LYS A 25 8.52 -3.81 -3.20
N GLY A 26 7.99 -3.01 -2.28
CA GLY A 26 6.57 -2.64 -2.28
C GLY A 26 5.65 -3.82 -1.95
N ASP A 27 6.15 -4.83 -1.23
CA ASP A 27 5.39 -6.04 -0.88
C ASP A 27 4.63 -5.81 0.44
N ILE A 28 3.37 -5.42 0.32
CA ILE A 28 2.51 -5.09 1.47
C ILE A 28 2.21 -6.32 2.32
N HIS A 29 2.09 -7.51 1.70
CA HIS A 29 1.82 -8.75 2.44
C HIS A 29 2.98 -9.13 3.36
N LYS A 30 4.22 -9.03 2.84
CA LYS A 30 5.42 -9.25 3.66
C LYS A 30 5.56 -8.22 4.76
N TYR A 31 5.23 -6.97 4.47
CA TYR A 31 5.25 -5.91 5.47
C TYR A 31 4.31 -6.21 6.62
N GLU A 32 3.06 -6.61 6.36
CA GLU A 32 2.09 -6.99 7.39
C GLU A 32 2.56 -8.18 8.23
N GLN A 33 3.09 -9.22 7.58
CA GLN A 33 3.65 -10.39 8.28
C GLN A 33 4.81 -10.00 9.20
N LEU A 34 5.71 -9.14 8.72
CA LEU A 34 6.84 -8.66 9.53
C LEU A 34 6.39 -7.79 10.69
N VAL A 35 5.40 -6.90 10.48
CA VAL A 35 4.82 -6.08 11.55
C VAL A 35 4.20 -6.95 12.62
N ALA A 36 3.45 -8.01 12.25
CA ALA A 36 2.86 -8.94 13.20
C ALA A 36 3.93 -9.78 13.93
N GLN A 37 4.97 -10.21 13.22
CA GLN A 37 6.05 -11.02 13.78
C GLN A 37 6.92 -10.23 14.76
N TYR A 38 7.16 -8.95 14.47
CA TYR A 38 8.08 -8.09 15.23
C TYR A 38 7.36 -6.97 16.00
N GLU A 39 6.10 -7.20 16.37
CA GLU A 39 5.26 -6.22 17.07
C GLU A 39 5.91 -5.67 18.35
N GLN A 40 6.53 -6.56 19.15
CA GLN A 40 7.20 -6.16 20.41
C GLN A 40 8.40 -5.26 20.16
N GLN A 41 9.18 -5.53 19.13
CA GLN A 41 10.36 -4.72 18.79
C GLN A 41 9.96 -3.37 18.19
N LEU A 42 8.89 -3.37 17.38
CA LEU A 42 8.29 -2.14 16.84
C LEU A 42 7.71 -1.27 17.95
N ALA A 43 7.00 -1.86 18.92
CA ALA A 43 6.47 -1.14 20.09
C ALA A 43 7.57 -0.48 20.94
N GLY A 44 8.77 -1.08 20.97
CA GLY A 44 9.95 -0.50 21.60
C GLY A 44 10.52 0.74 20.91
N GLN A 45 10.03 1.08 19.72
CA GLN A 45 10.51 2.22 18.92
C GLN A 45 9.41 3.27 18.75
N PRO A 46 9.32 4.26 19.66
CA PRO A 46 8.21 5.24 19.68
C PRO A 46 8.09 6.03 18.37
N ILE A 47 9.19 6.29 17.68
CA ILE A 47 9.20 6.99 16.39
C ILE A 47 8.47 6.17 15.31
N LEU A 48 8.67 4.86 15.28
CA LEU A 48 8.00 3.99 14.30
C LEU A 48 6.50 3.89 14.60
N VAL A 49 6.14 3.78 15.88
CA VAL A 49 4.74 3.74 16.31
C VAL A 49 4.00 5.03 15.94
N GLN A 50 4.62 6.19 16.13
CA GLN A 50 4.02 7.48 15.76
C GLN A 50 3.81 7.64 14.25
N HIS A 51 4.56 6.93 13.43
CA HIS A 51 4.54 7.08 11.98
C HIS A 51 4.04 5.84 11.23
N VAL A 52 3.35 4.92 11.91
CA VAL A 52 2.81 3.69 11.29
C VAL A 52 1.89 4.01 10.11
N ASP A 53 0.99 4.99 10.27
CA ASP A 53 0.07 5.38 9.20
C ASP A 53 0.81 5.93 7.96
N ARG A 54 1.85 6.72 8.19
CA ARG A 54 2.71 7.23 7.10
C ARG A 54 3.51 6.11 6.43
N MET A 55 3.91 5.08 7.18
CA MET A 55 4.58 3.91 6.62
C MET A 55 3.61 3.09 5.78
N LYS A 56 2.40 2.84 6.26
CA LYS A 56 1.34 2.16 5.50
C LYS A 56 1.04 2.90 4.21
N GLU A 57 0.83 4.20 4.27
CA GLU A 57 0.59 5.03 3.08
C GLU A 57 1.74 4.93 2.06
N LYS A 58 2.98 5.02 2.50
CA LYS A 58 4.15 4.90 1.63
C LYS A 58 4.25 3.54 0.95
N ILE A 59 4.04 2.45 1.70
CA ILE A 59 4.14 1.12 1.11
C ILE A 59 2.99 0.86 0.12
N SER A 60 1.78 1.40 0.39
CA SER A 60 0.66 1.31 -0.56
C SER A 60 0.96 2.05 -1.87
N ILE A 61 1.57 3.23 -1.80
CA ILE A 61 2.03 3.96 -2.99
C ILE A 61 3.12 3.16 -3.74
N LEU A 62 4.06 2.57 -3.02
CA LEU A 62 5.11 1.75 -3.64
C LEU A 62 4.54 0.50 -4.30
N CYS A 63 3.58 -0.16 -3.66
CA CYS A 63 2.87 -1.29 -4.20
C CYS A 63 2.10 -0.92 -5.49
N LEU A 64 1.43 0.24 -5.50
CA LEU A 64 0.77 0.78 -6.69
C LEU A 64 1.77 0.98 -7.85
N ILE A 65 2.94 1.55 -7.58
CA ILE A 65 3.97 1.77 -8.58
C ILE A 65 4.45 0.42 -9.15
N GLU A 66 4.72 -0.57 -8.31
CA GLU A 66 5.15 -1.91 -8.74
C GLU A 66 4.06 -2.61 -9.56
N LEU A 67 2.79 -2.50 -9.16
CA LEU A 67 1.65 -3.02 -9.92
C LEU A 67 1.63 -2.46 -11.35
N ILE A 68 1.85 -1.16 -11.48
CA ILE A 68 1.85 -0.48 -12.79
C ILE A 68 3.08 -0.89 -13.61
N PHE A 69 4.26 -1.03 -12.99
CA PHE A 69 5.47 -1.48 -13.66
C PHE A 69 5.37 -2.94 -14.15
N ALA A 70 4.70 -3.80 -13.39
CA ALA A 70 4.50 -5.20 -13.76
C ALA A 70 3.60 -5.36 -14.99
N ARG A 71 2.80 -4.33 -15.34
CA ARG A 71 1.95 -4.35 -16.53
C ARG A 71 2.74 -3.97 -17.78
N GLN A 72 2.38 -4.60 -18.90
CA GLN A 72 2.98 -4.30 -20.19
C GLN A 72 2.63 -2.86 -20.63
N ALA A 73 3.55 -2.24 -21.37
CA ALA A 73 3.40 -0.86 -21.85
C ALA A 73 2.15 -0.63 -22.75
N ILE A 74 1.57 -1.70 -23.27
CA ILE A 74 0.37 -1.66 -24.13
C ILE A 74 -0.91 -1.56 -23.29
N ASP A 75 -0.95 -2.20 -22.10
CA ASP A 75 -2.11 -2.21 -21.23
C ASP A 75 -1.87 -1.31 -19.98
N ARG A 76 -1.98 -0.02 -20.20
CA ARG A 76 -1.81 0.99 -19.15
C ARG A 76 -3.12 1.43 -18.48
N SER A 77 -4.21 0.76 -18.79
CA SER A 77 -5.50 0.95 -18.12
C SER A 77 -5.62 -0.03 -16.97
N VAL A 78 -5.59 0.48 -15.74
CA VAL A 78 -5.64 -0.33 -14.51
C VAL A 78 -7.01 -0.17 -13.88
N PRO A 79 -7.81 -1.24 -13.71
CA PRO A 79 -9.07 -1.14 -13.00
C PRO A 79 -8.81 -0.80 -11.51
N LEU A 80 -9.63 0.08 -10.96
CA LEU A 80 -9.49 0.52 -9.56
C LEU A 80 -9.66 -0.65 -8.59
N SER A 81 -10.48 -1.65 -8.94
CA SER A 81 -10.64 -2.89 -8.16
C SER A 81 -9.32 -3.67 -8.02
N ALA A 82 -8.54 -3.79 -9.10
CA ALA A 82 -7.23 -4.46 -9.04
C ALA A 82 -6.23 -3.70 -8.17
N ILE A 83 -6.32 -2.36 -8.14
CA ILE A 83 -5.52 -1.54 -7.23
C ILE A 83 -5.96 -1.80 -5.78
N ALA A 84 -7.27 -1.80 -5.49
CA ALA A 84 -7.80 -2.09 -4.16
C ALA A 84 -7.31 -3.44 -3.61
N GLU A 85 -7.43 -4.49 -4.41
CA GLU A 85 -6.99 -5.84 -4.04
C GLU A 85 -5.48 -5.90 -3.74
N THR A 86 -4.67 -5.22 -4.55
CA THR A 86 -3.21 -5.29 -4.42
C THR A 86 -2.69 -4.42 -3.29
N THR A 87 -3.26 -3.21 -3.12
CA THR A 87 -2.80 -2.25 -2.12
C THR A 87 -3.48 -2.42 -0.76
N LYS A 88 -4.56 -3.21 -0.68
CA LYS A 88 -5.38 -3.43 0.53
C LYS A 88 -5.83 -2.14 1.24
N VAL A 89 -5.91 -1.04 0.52
CA VAL A 89 -6.18 0.28 1.08
C VAL A 89 -7.55 0.39 1.74
N GLY A 90 -8.52 -0.42 1.30
CA GLY A 90 -9.87 -0.41 1.87
C GLY A 90 -10.06 -1.21 3.15
N LEU A 91 -9.18 -2.17 3.47
CA LEU A 91 -9.45 -3.12 4.56
C LEU A 91 -9.00 -2.65 5.96
N ASP A 92 -8.02 -1.76 6.06
CA ASP A 92 -7.38 -1.43 7.34
C ASP A 92 -7.61 0.01 7.84
N MET A 93 -8.09 0.93 6.99
CA MET A 93 -8.22 2.34 7.36
C MET A 93 -9.51 2.70 8.10
N VAL A 94 -10.53 1.84 8.09
CA VAL A 94 -11.80 2.08 8.78
C VAL A 94 -12.20 0.86 9.60
N ARG A 95 -11.58 0.68 10.75
CA ARG A 95 -12.24 0.05 11.89
C ARG A 95 -12.59 1.13 12.93
N PRO A 96 -13.77 1.72 12.91
CA PRO A 96 -14.31 2.29 14.11
C PRO A 96 -14.64 1.13 15.05
N THR A 97 -13.89 1.08 16.15
CA THR A 97 -14.16 0.25 17.32
C THR A 97 -15.57 0.56 17.82
N THR A 98 -16.60 -0.19 17.39
CA THR A 98 -17.84 -0.36 18.18
C THR A 98 -18.72 -1.42 17.51
N ALA A 99 -19.06 -2.43 18.30
CA ALA A 99 -20.21 -3.35 18.27
C ALA A 99 -20.62 -4.01 16.91
N PRO A 100 -20.95 -5.32 16.91
CA PRO A 100 -21.39 -6.03 15.71
C PRO A 100 -22.76 -5.50 15.24
N PRO A 101 -22.95 -5.24 13.94
CA PRO A 101 -24.21 -4.78 13.39
C PRO A 101 -25.28 -5.90 13.35
N PRO A 102 -26.56 -5.55 13.45
CA PRO A 102 -27.66 -6.51 13.38
C PRO A 102 -27.76 -7.20 12.01
N HIS A 103 -28.32 -8.40 12.00
CA HIS A 103 -28.30 -9.36 10.87
C HIS A 103 -28.84 -8.86 9.52
N ASP A 104 -29.65 -7.82 9.47
CA ASP A 104 -30.25 -7.30 8.22
C ASP A 104 -29.39 -6.25 7.49
N ALA A 105 -28.32 -5.77 8.13
CA ALA A 105 -27.48 -4.71 7.57
C ALA A 105 -26.40 -5.21 6.59
N ARG A 106 -26.21 -6.53 6.44
CA ARG A 106 -25.09 -7.10 5.65
C ARG A 106 -25.13 -6.73 4.16
N ARG A 107 -26.30 -6.57 3.56
CA ARG A 107 -26.39 -6.20 2.13
C ARG A 107 -26.08 -4.73 1.87
N THR A 108 -26.49 -3.86 2.78
CA THR A 108 -26.25 -2.40 2.68
C THR A 108 -24.80 -2.06 3.03
N ILE A 109 -24.19 -2.78 3.98
CA ILE A 109 -22.80 -2.61 4.38
C ILE A 109 -21.85 -2.99 3.23
N ASN A 110 -22.11 -4.07 2.50
CA ASN A 110 -21.28 -4.46 1.38
C ASN A 110 -21.25 -3.40 0.25
N ALA A 111 -22.38 -2.77 -0.05
CA ALA A 111 -22.45 -1.73 -1.06
C ALA A 111 -21.73 -0.43 -0.61
N LEU A 112 -21.89 -0.06 0.65
CA LEU A 112 -21.20 1.10 1.25
C LEU A 112 -19.68 0.85 1.38
N THR A 113 -19.26 -0.34 1.75
CA THR A 113 -17.85 -0.71 1.87
C THR A 113 -17.16 -0.68 0.49
N LEU A 114 -17.81 -1.19 -0.56
CA LEU A 114 -17.26 -1.14 -1.92
C LEU A 114 -17.13 0.30 -2.45
N MET A 115 -18.06 1.18 -2.08
CA MET A 115 -17.94 2.60 -2.44
C MET A 115 -16.83 3.31 -1.67
N ASP A 116 -16.65 2.96 -0.39
CA ASP A 116 -15.58 3.51 0.45
C ASP A 116 -14.19 3.03 -0.01
N ASP A 117 -14.06 1.76 -0.36
CA ASP A 117 -12.83 1.17 -0.90
C ASP A 117 -12.41 1.85 -2.21
N CYS A 118 -13.37 2.12 -3.10
CA CYS A 118 -13.11 2.79 -4.37
C CYS A 118 -12.63 4.23 -4.15
N LEU A 119 -13.25 4.96 -3.22
CA LEU A 119 -12.86 6.32 -2.85
C LEU A 119 -11.46 6.37 -2.24
N GLN A 120 -11.12 5.40 -1.39
CA GLN A 120 -9.78 5.30 -0.78
C GLN A 120 -8.71 5.04 -1.84
N VAL A 121 -8.99 4.19 -2.83
CA VAL A 121 -8.09 3.93 -3.96
C VAL A 121 -7.91 5.18 -4.81
N GLU A 122 -8.98 5.92 -5.11
CA GLU A 122 -8.87 7.18 -5.84
C GLU A 122 -8.00 8.20 -5.10
N LEU A 123 -8.16 8.32 -3.78
CA LEU A 123 -7.32 9.19 -2.94
C LEU A 123 -5.85 8.77 -2.97
N LEU A 124 -5.56 7.47 -2.93
CA LEU A 124 -4.21 6.94 -3.05
C LEU A 124 -3.59 7.31 -4.41
N VAL A 125 -4.34 7.11 -5.50
CA VAL A 125 -3.90 7.47 -6.86
C VAL A 125 -3.69 8.97 -6.98
N MET A 126 -4.61 9.80 -6.48
CA MET A 126 -4.45 11.26 -6.47
C MET A 126 -3.22 11.70 -5.69
N LYS A 127 -2.93 11.05 -4.56
CA LYS A 127 -1.71 11.31 -3.79
C LYS A 127 -0.45 10.96 -4.58
N ALA A 128 -0.42 9.82 -5.24
CA ALA A 128 0.71 9.42 -6.10
C ALA A 128 0.90 10.39 -7.28
N LEU A 129 -0.19 10.91 -7.85
CA LEU A 129 -0.16 11.95 -8.88
C LEU A 129 0.40 13.27 -8.33
N SER A 130 -0.03 13.72 -7.14
CA SER A 130 0.44 14.94 -6.50
C SER A 130 1.92 14.91 -6.17
N LEU A 131 2.44 13.74 -5.79
CA LEU A 131 3.86 13.49 -5.56
C LEU A 131 4.67 13.36 -6.86
N LYS A 132 4.00 13.47 -8.03
CA LYS A 132 4.61 13.34 -9.37
C LYS A 132 5.29 11.98 -9.62
N LEU A 133 4.92 10.96 -8.87
CA LEU A 133 5.40 9.59 -9.05
C LEU A 133 4.73 8.90 -10.24
N LEU A 134 3.51 9.32 -10.55
CA LEU A 134 2.69 8.84 -11.67
C LEU A 134 2.15 10.04 -12.45
N LYS A 135 1.82 9.81 -13.72
CA LYS A 135 0.99 10.71 -14.53
C LYS A 135 -0.09 9.88 -15.22
N GLY A 136 -1.32 10.37 -15.20
CA GLY A 136 -2.44 9.65 -15.77
C GLY A 136 -3.76 10.36 -15.56
N LYS A 137 -4.83 9.71 -15.95
CA LYS A 137 -6.22 10.18 -15.78
C LYS A 137 -7.05 9.09 -15.15
N ILE A 138 -7.86 9.46 -14.17
CA ILE A 138 -8.85 8.58 -13.54
C ILE A 138 -10.13 8.68 -14.38
N ASP A 139 -10.64 7.56 -14.83
CA ASP A 139 -11.93 7.42 -15.46
C ASP A 139 -12.90 6.78 -14.46
N GLN A 140 -13.71 7.62 -13.84
CA GLN A 140 -14.69 7.20 -12.83
C GLN A 140 -15.86 6.42 -13.42
N LEU A 141 -16.21 6.67 -14.68
CA LEU A 141 -17.29 5.94 -15.34
C LEU A 141 -16.93 4.47 -15.56
N ASN A 142 -15.71 4.22 -16.03
CA ASN A 142 -15.21 2.87 -16.30
C ASN A 142 -14.45 2.29 -15.11
N GLN A 143 -14.35 3.03 -13.99
CA GLN A 143 -13.61 2.63 -12.78
C GLN A 143 -12.17 2.20 -13.12
N THR A 144 -11.49 2.99 -13.95
CA THR A 144 -10.12 2.69 -14.41
C THR A 144 -9.19 3.88 -14.24
N PHE A 145 -7.93 3.56 -14.00
CA PHE A 145 -6.84 4.53 -13.99
C PHE A 145 -5.97 4.35 -15.23
N ASN A 146 -5.96 5.33 -16.12
CA ASN A 146 -5.18 5.34 -17.34
C ASN A 146 -3.82 6.01 -17.10
N VAL A 147 -2.76 5.21 -17.06
CA VAL A 147 -1.40 5.65 -16.76
C VAL A 147 -0.73 6.13 -18.06
N THR A 148 -0.19 7.35 -18.04
CA THR A 148 0.61 7.88 -19.16
C THR A 148 2.11 7.79 -18.88
N TRP A 149 2.51 7.95 -17.62
CA TRP A 149 3.91 7.91 -17.24
C TRP A 149 4.07 7.46 -15.78
N VAL A 150 5.15 6.74 -15.52
CA VAL A 150 5.55 6.28 -14.19
C VAL A 150 7.01 6.65 -13.95
N GLN A 151 7.31 7.15 -12.78
CA GLN A 151 8.70 7.40 -12.37
C GLN A 151 9.43 6.07 -12.22
N SER A 152 10.51 5.88 -12.98
CA SER A 152 11.34 4.70 -12.85
C SER A 152 11.97 4.67 -11.46
N ARG A 153 11.82 3.56 -10.77
CA ARG A 153 12.61 3.28 -9.56
C ARG A 153 14.01 2.88 -9.99
N VAL A 154 15.01 3.35 -9.25
CA VAL A 154 16.38 2.91 -9.48
C VAL A 154 16.42 1.40 -9.26
N LEU A 155 16.59 0.66 -10.34
CA LEU A 155 16.85 -0.76 -10.25
C LEU A 155 18.17 -0.91 -9.52
N SER A 156 18.16 -1.59 -8.37
CA SER A 156 19.42 -2.06 -7.78
C SER A 156 20.05 -3.02 -8.76
N LEU A 157 21.16 -2.61 -9.34
CA LEU A 157 22.04 -3.47 -10.12
C LEU A 157 22.57 -4.62 -9.27
#